data_b9995bc61e3edb11938c94f54dd2f5e5
#
_entry.id   b9995bc61e3edb11938c94f54dd2f5e5
#
_cell.length_a   1.000
_cell.length_b   1.000
_cell.length_c   1.000
_cell.angle_alpha   90.00
_cell.angle_beta   90.00
_cell.angle_gamma   90.00
#
_symmetry.space_group_name_H-M   'P 1'
#
loop_
_entity.id
_entity.type
_entity.pdbx_description
1 polymer ?
#
loop_
_entity_poly.entity_id
_entity_poly.type
_entity_poly.pdbx_seq_one_letter_code
_entity_poly.pdbx_strand_id
1 'polypeptide(L)'
;KPTTKSGFGITDVPAYSDLLGLRNRLINGNFAIKQDATYASGASVPAGGHIHDGWKAGSGGCTLTWATSGIDVVLTITAGTVVQVIDGADIEGGTYTLNQAGNAQARIDGGSYVAGSQTVTGKTAGTNITIEYSTGTVSKVQFEPGSNATTFERTPFELLRCLRRYWVLAHAVF
;
A
#
# COMPACT_ATOMS: atom_id res chain seq x y z
N LYS A 1 -5.00 24.81 36.67
CA LYS A 1 -4.59 24.82 35.26
C LYS A 1 -3.22 24.16 35.17
N PRO A 2 -3.09 22.94 34.71
CA PRO A 2 -1.78 22.30 34.58
C PRO A 2 -1.07 22.86 33.34
N THR A 3 -0.03 23.62 33.55
CA THR A 3 0.94 23.98 32.53
C THR A 3 1.96 22.86 32.49
N THR A 4 1.82 21.91 31.59
CA THR A 4 2.89 21.00 31.25
C THR A 4 3.93 21.77 30.45
N LYS A 5 4.97 22.22 31.11
CA LYS A 5 6.21 22.62 30.45
C LYS A 5 6.87 21.33 29.95
N SER A 6 6.72 21.00 28.68
CA SER A 6 7.65 20.07 28.07
C SER A 6 9.00 20.76 27.97
N GLY A 7 10.04 20.17 28.53
CA GLY A 7 11.37 20.80 28.65
C GLY A 7 12.12 20.97 27.32
N PHE A 8 11.51 20.70 26.16
CA PHE A 8 12.12 20.80 24.85
C PHE A 8 11.33 21.63 23.83
N GLY A 9 10.30 22.36 24.26
CA GLY A 9 9.55 23.22 23.33
C GLY A 9 8.87 22.53 22.17
N ILE A 10 8.68 21.20 22.24
CA ILE A 10 7.90 20.45 21.27
C ILE A 10 6.44 20.71 21.60
N THR A 11 5.82 21.60 20.85
CA THR A 11 4.40 21.94 20.99
C THR A 11 3.49 20.92 20.33
N ASP A 12 4.00 20.20 19.35
CA ASP A 12 3.31 19.13 18.63
C ASP A 12 4.19 17.88 18.61
N VAL A 13 3.81 16.87 19.37
CA VAL A 13 4.41 15.55 19.22
C VAL A 13 3.72 14.91 18.02
N PRO A 14 4.45 14.62 16.92
CA PRO A 14 3.88 13.89 15.81
C PRO A 14 3.22 12.59 16.30
N ALA A 15 2.16 12.16 15.64
CA ALA A 15 1.58 10.86 15.95
C ALA A 15 2.69 9.80 15.94
N TYR A 16 2.61 8.82 16.79
CA TYR A 16 3.67 7.80 16.95
C TYR A 16 3.98 7.11 15.62
N SER A 17 2.98 6.99 14.76
CA SER A 17 3.10 6.53 13.36
C SER A 17 4.03 7.40 12.51
N ASP A 18 4.07 8.72 12.75
CA ASP A 18 4.88 9.65 11.97
C ASP A 18 6.36 9.58 12.38
N LEU A 19 6.63 9.34 13.66
CA LEU A 19 7.99 9.18 14.19
C LEU A 19 8.69 7.91 13.69
N LEU A 20 7.93 6.87 13.34
CA LEU A 20 8.46 5.58 12.92
C LEU A 20 8.42 5.38 11.40
N GLY A 21 8.05 6.40 10.60
CA GLY A 21 7.85 6.26 9.16
C GLY A 21 6.74 5.25 8.82
N LEU A 22 5.74 5.10 9.71
CA LEU A 22 4.62 4.18 9.55
C LEU A 22 3.35 4.89 9.07
N ARG A 23 3.47 6.07 8.46
CA ARG A 23 2.32 6.78 7.90
C ARG A 23 1.63 5.98 6.81
N ASN A 24 2.39 5.28 5.99
CA ASN A 24 1.83 4.45 4.94
C ASN A 24 1.09 3.25 5.54
N ARG A 25 -0.23 3.21 5.37
CA ARG A 25 -1.08 2.09 5.80
C ARG A 25 -0.99 0.90 4.86
N LEU A 26 -0.55 1.11 3.61
CA LEU A 26 -0.22 0.03 2.68
C LEU A 26 1.11 -0.62 3.06
N ILE A 27 1.23 -1.91 2.81
CA ILE A 27 2.50 -2.63 2.88
C ILE A 27 3.08 -2.77 1.48
N ASN A 28 4.41 -2.83 1.40
CA ASN A 28 5.13 -3.04 0.15
C ASN A 28 4.71 -2.05 -0.96
N GLY A 29 4.58 -0.77 -0.59
CA GLY A 29 4.11 0.26 -1.52
C GLY A 29 5.07 0.55 -2.69
N ASN A 30 6.31 0.08 -2.62
CA ASN A 30 7.29 0.13 -3.71
C ASN A 30 7.43 -1.21 -4.45
N PHE A 31 6.63 -2.19 -4.14
CA PHE A 31 6.61 -3.54 -4.73
C PHE A 31 7.96 -4.29 -4.69
N ALA A 32 8.88 -3.89 -3.82
CA ALA A 32 10.23 -4.45 -3.79
C ALA A 32 10.30 -5.86 -3.19
N ILE A 33 9.28 -6.28 -2.44
CA ILE A 33 9.23 -7.57 -1.76
C ILE A 33 8.31 -8.51 -2.53
N LYS A 34 8.85 -9.64 -2.95
CA LYS A 34 8.15 -10.72 -3.64
C LYS A 34 8.69 -12.04 -3.15
N GLN A 35 8.04 -12.62 -2.15
CA GLN A 35 8.43 -13.90 -1.56
C GLN A 35 7.89 -15.09 -2.38
N ASP A 36 6.71 -14.92 -3.00
CA ASP A 36 6.08 -15.94 -3.84
C ASP A 36 6.52 -15.79 -5.29
N ALA A 37 7.12 -16.85 -5.83
CA ALA A 37 7.58 -16.92 -7.21
C ALA A 37 6.57 -17.57 -8.18
N THR A 38 5.33 -17.84 -7.73
CA THR A 38 4.31 -18.56 -8.50
C THR A 38 4.05 -17.92 -9.87
N TYR A 39 4.01 -16.59 -9.93
CA TYR A 39 3.77 -15.87 -11.18
C TYR A 39 5.01 -15.09 -11.60
N ALA A 40 5.45 -15.31 -12.84
CA ALA A 40 6.52 -14.54 -13.47
C ALA A 40 5.99 -13.23 -14.05
N SER A 41 6.90 -12.29 -14.35
CA SER A 41 6.56 -11.06 -15.07
C SER A 41 5.99 -11.41 -16.46
N GLY A 42 4.84 -10.83 -16.78
CA GLY A 42 4.08 -11.12 -18.02
C GLY A 42 3.08 -12.26 -17.91
N ALA A 43 3.05 -12.99 -16.80
CA ALA A 43 2.07 -14.04 -16.60
C ALA A 43 0.66 -13.49 -16.38
N SER A 44 -0.35 -14.26 -16.78
CA SER A 44 -1.74 -14.05 -16.38
C SER A 44 -1.93 -14.59 -14.96
N VAL A 45 -2.45 -13.75 -14.08
CA VAL A 45 -2.70 -14.08 -12.67
C VAL A 45 -4.21 -14.18 -12.45
N PRO A 46 -4.72 -15.33 -11.98
CA PRO A 46 -6.14 -15.48 -11.72
C PRO A 46 -6.61 -14.58 -10.56
N ALA A 47 -7.93 -14.39 -10.45
CA ALA A 47 -8.54 -13.61 -9.37
C ALA A 47 -8.02 -14.04 -7.99
N GLY A 48 -7.57 -13.07 -7.20
CA GLY A 48 -7.01 -13.28 -5.88
C GLY A 48 -5.61 -13.87 -5.83
N GLY A 49 -4.98 -14.20 -6.98
CA GLY A 49 -3.60 -14.67 -7.03
C GLY A 49 -2.62 -13.60 -6.55
N HIS A 50 -1.66 -13.98 -5.69
CA HIS A 50 -0.67 -13.06 -5.13
C HIS A 50 0.43 -12.75 -6.14
N ILE A 51 0.80 -11.47 -6.27
CA ILE A 51 1.75 -10.97 -7.26
C ILE A 51 3.05 -10.55 -6.57
N HIS A 52 2.94 -9.60 -5.68
CA HIS A 52 3.95 -9.14 -4.74
C HIS A 52 3.35 -9.18 -3.34
N ASP A 53 4.20 -9.23 -2.32
CA ASP A 53 3.72 -9.32 -0.94
C ASP A 53 2.70 -8.23 -0.63
N GLY A 54 1.55 -8.64 -0.11
CA GLY A 54 0.42 -7.77 0.16
C GLY A 54 -0.46 -7.43 -1.06
N TRP A 55 0.01 -7.66 -2.28
CA TRP A 55 -0.69 -7.31 -3.52
C TRP A 55 -1.17 -8.55 -4.26
N LYS A 56 -2.41 -8.51 -4.73
CA LYS A 56 -3.05 -9.62 -5.46
C LYS A 56 -3.83 -9.11 -6.66
N ALA A 57 -4.12 -10.02 -7.59
CA ALA A 57 -5.02 -9.75 -8.69
C ALA A 57 -6.44 -9.48 -8.18
N GLY A 58 -7.13 -8.52 -8.79
CA GLY A 58 -8.53 -8.22 -8.50
C GLY A 58 -9.49 -9.33 -8.93
N SER A 59 -10.79 -9.08 -8.85
CA SER A 59 -11.85 -10.09 -9.07
C SER A 59 -11.88 -10.66 -10.48
N GLY A 60 -11.34 -9.95 -11.48
CA GLY A 60 -11.21 -10.44 -12.87
C GLY A 60 -9.83 -11.02 -13.19
N GLY A 61 -8.95 -11.16 -12.23
CA GLY A 61 -7.54 -11.47 -12.49
C GLY A 61 -6.78 -10.27 -13.03
N CYS A 62 -5.51 -10.46 -13.41
CA CYS A 62 -4.72 -9.43 -14.07
C CYS A 62 -3.61 -10.04 -14.92
N THR A 63 -3.07 -9.23 -15.82
CA THR A 63 -1.79 -9.46 -16.50
C THR A 63 -0.93 -8.24 -16.28
N LEU A 64 0.31 -8.43 -15.85
CA LEU A 64 1.22 -7.34 -15.56
C LEU A 64 2.67 -7.74 -15.75
N THR A 65 3.50 -6.76 -16.05
CA THR A 65 4.95 -6.87 -16.01
C THR A 65 5.51 -5.99 -14.92
N TRP A 66 6.77 -6.19 -14.57
CA TRP A 66 7.46 -5.31 -13.63
C TRP A 66 8.92 -5.14 -14.01
N ALA A 67 9.46 -3.99 -13.66
CA ALA A 67 10.87 -3.66 -13.84
C ALA A 67 11.41 -2.97 -12.57
N THR A 68 12.66 -3.27 -12.24
CA THR A 68 13.35 -2.61 -11.14
C THR A 68 13.81 -1.22 -11.58
N SER A 69 13.56 -0.21 -10.74
CA SER A 69 14.02 1.16 -10.91
C SER A 69 14.74 1.60 -9.62
N GLY A 70 16.05 1.44 -9.60
CA GLY A 70 16.84 1.59 -8.37
C GLY A 70 16.49 0.49 -7.36
N ILE A 71 15.95 0.88 -6.22
CA ILE A 71 15.49 -0.02 -5.16
C ILE A 71 13.95 -0.14 -5.13
N ASP A 72 13.26 0.48 -6.09
CA ASP A 72 11.82 0.36 -6.29
C ASP A 72 11.52 -0.57 -7.46
N VAL A 73 10.31 -1.09 -7.46
CA VAL A 73 9.75 -1.82 -8.60
C VAL A 73 8.61 -1.01 -9.18
N VAL A 74 8.55 -0.93 -10.50
CA VAL A 74 7.43 -0.35 -11.24
C VAL A 74 6.63 -1.49 -11.83
N LEU A 75 5.35 -1.59 -11.46
CA LEU A 75 4.41 -2.50 -12.10
C LEU A 75 3.83 -1.83 -13.35
N THR A 76 3.64 -2.59 -14.42
CA THR A 76 2.87 -2.20 -15.59
C THR A 76 1.71 -3.19 -15.74
N ILE A 77 0.52 -2.75 -15.37
CA ILE A 77 -0.72 -3.53 -15.45
C ILE A 77 -1.26 -3.40 -16.87
N THR A 78 -1.26 -4.49 -17.63
CA THR A 78 -1.69 -4.50 -19.03
C THR A 78 -3.13 -4.96 -19.19
N ALA A 79 -3.66 -5.73 -18.24
CA ALA A 79 -5.06 -6.14 -18.19
C ALA A 79 -5.50 -6.41 -16.75
N GLY A 80 -6.79 -6.25 -16.49
CA GLY A 80 -7.38 -6.48 -15.17
C GLY A 80 -6.97 -5.44 -14.13
N THR A 81 -6.93 -5.84 -12.87
CA THR A 81 -6.66 -4.92 -11.74
C THR A 81 -5.76 -5.56 -10.69
N VAL A 82 -5.06 -4.72 -9.94
CA VAL A 82 -4.20 -5.10 -8.81
C VAL A 82 -4.76 -4.47 -7.54
N VAL A 83 -4.88 -5.24 -6.47
CA VAL A 83 -5.57 -4.84 -5.24
C VAL A 83 -4.76 -5.15 -3.99
N GLN A 84 -4.83 -4.26 -3.00
CA GLN A 84 -4.45 -4.51 -1.62
C GLN A 84 -5.60 -4.15 -0.68
N VAL A 85 -5.85 -4.99 0.32
CA VAL A 85 -6.77 -4.70 1.42
C VAL A 85 -5.95 -4.31 2.63
N ILE A 86 -6.19 -3.11 3.14
CA ILE A 86 -5.64 -2.62 4.40
C ILE A 86 -6.53 -3.13 5.52
N ASP A 87 -5.94 -3.77 6.51
CA ASP A 87 -6.67 -4.26 7.68
C ASP A 87 -7.21 -3.09 8.50
N GLY A 88 -8.46 -3.23 8.96
CA GLY A 88 -9.10 -2.24 9.81
C GLY A 88 -8.32 -1.92 11.08
N ALA A 89 -7.53 -2.85 11.61
CA ALA A 89 -6.68 -2.60 12.76
C ALA A 89 -5.62 -1.51 12.52
N ASP A 90 -5.30 -1.21 11.25
CA ASP A 90 -4.36 -0.15 10.86
C ASP A 90 -5.10 1.14 10.42
N ILE A 91 -6.43 1.20 10.62
CA ILE A 91 -7.29 2.35 10.24
C ILE A 91 -7.85 3.02 11.49
N GLU A 92 -7.41 4.23 11.76
CA GLU A 92 -7.83 5.05 12.90
C GLU A 92 -9.13 5.83 12.62
N GLY A 93 -9.57 5.83 11.35
CA GLY A 93 -10.71 6.62 10.89
C GLY A 93 -10.34 8.04 10.43
N GLY A 94 -11.34 8.78 9.94
CA GLY A 94 -11.16 10.17 9.49
C GLY A 94 -10.82 10.31 8.01
N THR A 95 -9.85 11.17 7.72
CA THR A 95 -9.44 11.51 6.34
C THR A 95 -8.14 10.82 5.98
N TYR A 96 -8.06 10.31 4.75
CA TYR A 96 -6.86 9.68 4.20
C TYR A 96 -6.58 10.18 2.80
N THR A 97 -5.30 10.19 2.43
CA THR A 97 -4.86 10.52 1.08
C THR A 97 -4.08 9.34 0.49
N LEU A 98 -4.46 8.93 -0.73
CA LEU A 98 -3.72 7.98 -1.55
C LEU A 98 -2.86 8.76 -2.54
N ASN A 99 -1.59 8.39 -2.66
CA ASN A 99 -0.66 8.91 -3.64
C ASN A 99 0.18 7.78 -4.25
N GLN A 100 0.58 7.94 -5.49
CA GLN A 100 1.44 7.00 -6.21
C GLN A 100 2.25 7.69 -7.31
N ALA A 101 3.30 7.03 -7.78
CA ALA A 101 3.96 7.35 -9.03
C ALA A 101 3.43 6.44 -10.15
N GLY A 102 3.36 6.98 -11.36
CA GLY A 102 2.84 6.28 -12.53
C GLY A 102 1.51 6.85 -13.03
N ASN A 103 0.89 6.17 -14.00
CA ASN A 103 -0.33 6.62 -14.67
C ASN A 103 -1.53 5.70 -14.49
N ALA A 104 -1.40 4.59 -13.75
CA ALA A 104 -2.53 3.76 -13.39
C ALA A 104 -3.54 4.57 -12.56
N GLN A 105 -4.82 4.39 -12.83
CA GLN A 105 -5.87 4.98 -12.01
C GLN A 105 -6.15 4.08 -10.81
N ALA A 106 -6.43 4.70 -9.68
CA ALA A 106 -6.77 4.00 -8.45
C ALA A 106 -8.22 4.24 -8.04
N ARG A 107 -8.81 3.29 -7.34
CA ARG A 107 -10.08 3.48 -6.61
C ARG A 107 -9.94 2.99 -5.18
N ILE A 108 -10.74 3.58 -4.30
CA ILE A 108 -10.78 3.27 -2.88
C ILE A 108 -12.19 2.72 -2.59
N ASP A 109 -12.26 1.55 -1.94
CA ASP A 109 -13.50 0.87 -1.52
C ASP A 109 -14.54 0.74 -2.63
N GLY A 110 -14.11 0.40 -3.85
CA GLY A 110 -15.00 0.20 -5.00
C GLY A 110 -15.58 1.48 -5.59
N GLY A 111 -15.10 2.65 -5.18
CA GLY A 111 -15.47 3.94 -5.79
C GLY A 111 -15.04 4.08 -7.25
N SER A 112 -15.10 5.29 -7.79
CA SER A 112 -14.63 5.57 -9.16
C SER A 112 -13.11 5.52 -9.24
N TYR A 113 -12.59 5.12 -10.40
CA TYR A 113 -11.16 5.21 -10.70
C TYR A 113 -10.75 6.66 -10.93
N VAL A 114 -9.72 7.09 -10.22
CA VAL A 114 -9.16 8.47 -10.27
C VAL A 114 -7.68 8.39 -10.59
N ALA A 115 -7.23 9.27 -11.47
CA ALA A 115 -5.81 9.44 -11.80
C ALA A 115 -5.12 10.32 -10.75
N GLY A 116 -3.87 9.98 -10.42
CA GLY A 116 -3.07 10.77 -9.48
C GLY A 116 -3.50 10.60 -8.02
N SER A 117 -3.18 11.61 -7.23
CA SER A 117 -3.52 11.62 -5.79
C SER A 117 -5.02 11.81 -5.56
N GLN A 118 -5.57 11.13 -4.56
CA GLN A 118 -6.97 11.28 -4.17
C GLN A 118 -7.13 11.27 -2.66
N THR A 119 -8.03 12.09 -2.16
CA THR A 119 -8.35 12.18 -0.74
C THR A 119 -9.75 11.64 -0.47
N VAL A 120 -9.89 10.83 0.56
CA VAL A 120 -11.18 10.30 1.03
C VAL A 120 -11.40 10.72 2.48
N THR A 121 -12.64 11.06 2.81
CA THR A 121 -13.03 11.50 4.16
C THR A 121 -14.01 10.54 4.80
N GLY A 122 -14.22 10.66 6.10
CA GLY A 122 -15.24 9.91 6.82
C GLY A 122 -15.00 8.41 6.90
N LYS A 123 -13.75 7.96 6.83
CA LYS A 123 -13.42 6.55 7.04
C LYS A 123 -13.66 6.15 8.47
N THR A 124 -14.22 4.96 8.67
CA THR A 124 -14.55 4.43 9.99
C THR A 124 -13.35 3.67 10.55
N ALA A 125 -12.99 3.97 11.80
CA ALA A 125 -11.94 3.25 12.51
C ALA A 125 -12.28 1.75 12.60
N GLY A 126 -11.26 0.91 12.49
CA GLY A 126 -11.43 -0.54 12.56
C GLY A 126 -12.03 -1.19 11.31
N THR A 127 -12.30 -0.44 10.25
CA THR A 127 -12.89 -0.97 9.01
C THR A 127 -11.83 -1.12 7.92
N ASN A 128 -11.81 -2.29 7.26
CA ASN A 128 -10.91 -2.55 6.14
C ASN A 128 -11.10 -1.52 5.02
N ILE A 129 -10.01 -1.13 4.39
CA ILE A 129 -10.01 -0.27 3.21
C ILE A 129 -9.36 -1.03 2.05
N THR A 130 -10.00 -1.01 0.89
CA THR A 130 -9.48 -1.64 -0.33
C THR A 130 -8.94 -0.58 -1.27
N ILE A 131 -7.69 -0.75 -1.70
CA ILE A 131 -7.06 0.06 -2.74
C ILE A 131 -6.90 -0.82 -3.98
N GLU A 132 -7.40 -0.36 -5.12
CA GLU A 132 -7.37 -1.10 -6.37
C GLU A 132 -6.88 -0.23 -7.52
N TYR A 133 -5.95 -0.76 -8.31
CA TYR A 133 -5.35 -0.11 -9.48
C TYR A 133 -5.85 -0.75 -10.76
N SER A 134 -6.21 0.08 -11.73
CA SER A 134 -6.52 -0.32 -13.12
C SER A 134 -5.25 -0.46 -13.96
N THR A 135 -5.41 -0.65 -15.28
CA THR A 135 -4.30 -0.68 -16.24
C THR A 135 -3.47 0.59 -16.19
N GLY A 136 -2.16 0.44 -16.45
CA GLY A 136 -1.18 1.53 -16.39
C GLY A 136 0.04 1.15 -15.56
N THR A 137 0.92 2.12 -15.35
CA THR A 137 2.12 1.97 -14.51
C THR A 137 1.84 2.45 -13.09
N VAL A 138 2.39 1.75 -12.09
CA VAL A 138 2.26 2.14 -10.68
C VAL A 138 3.51 1.76 -9.88
N SER A 139 3.92 2.66 -9.01
CA SER A 139 4.98 2.45 -8.01
C SER A 139 4.83 3.47 -6.87
N LYS A 140 5.60 3.30 -5.79
CA LYS A 140 5.66 4.25 -4.67
C LYS A 140 4.29 4.63 -4.14
N VAL A 141 3.50 3.61 -3.87
CA VAL A 141 2.12 3.78 -3.38
C VAL A 141 2.14 4.11 -1.88
N GLN A 142 1.43 5.16 -1.51
CA GLN A 142 1.29 5.58 -0.12
C GLN A 142 -0.16 5.95 0.16
N PHE A 143 -0.75 5.32 1.18
CA PHE A 143 -2.06 5.65 1.72
C PHE A 143 -1.87 6.06 3.17
N GLU A 144 -2.11 7.32 3.46
CA GLU A 144 -1.72 7.94 4.72
C GLU A 144 -2.86 8.78 5.35
N PRO A 145 -2.91 8.88 6.68
CA PRO A 145 -3.82 9.80 7.34
C PRO A 145 -3.56 11.25 6.94
N GLY A 146 -4.63 12.02 6.76
CA GLY A 146 -4.59 13.44 6.43
C GLY A 146 -5.10 13.75 5.04
N SER A 147 -5.18 15.05 4.73
CA SER A 147 -5.74 15.58 3.48
C SER A 147 -4.69 15.95 2.43
N ASN A 148 -3.42 15.83 2.77
CA ASN A 148 -2.30 16.18 1.89
C ASN A 148 -1.42 14.96 1.64
N ALA A 149 -1.10 14.74 0.36
CA ALA A 149 -0.12 13.74 -0.01
C ALA A 149 1.29 14.17 0.39
N THR A 150 2.03 13.26 1.02
CA THR A 150 3.45 13.48 1.30
C THR A 150 4.33 12.68 0.34
N THR A 151 5.62 12.95 0.35
CA THR A 151 6.60 12.17 -0.42
C THR A 151 6.59 10.74 0.08
N PHE A 152 6.66 9.77 -0.85
CA PHE A 152 6.72 8.36 -0.51
C PHE A 152 7.84 8.07 0.48
N GLU A 153 7.47 7.46 1.59
CA GLU A 153 8.39 7.02 2.63
C GLU A 153 8.61 5.51 2.57
N ARG A 154 9.87 5.13 2.63
CA ARG A 154 10.25 3.73 2.82
C ARG A 154 10.34 3.43 4.30
N THR A 155 9.76 2.32 4.71
CA THR A 155 9.99 1.81 6.05
C THR A 155 11.11 0.77 6.04
N PRO A 156 12.10 0.87 6.94
CA PRO A 156 13.15 -0.13 7.06
C PRO A 156 12.60 -1.50 7.52
N PHE A 157 11.38 -1.54 8.06
CA PHE A 157 10.73 -2.75 8.56
C PHE A 157 9.73 -3.36 7.56
N GLU A 158 9.77 -2.97 6.28
CA GLU A 158 8.78 -3.40 5.30
C GLU A 158 8.67 -4.92 5.17
N LEU A 159 9.81 -5.63 5.18
CA LEU A 159 9.79 -7.09 5.16
C LEU A 159 9.05 -7.67 6.38
N LEU A 160 9.23 -7.12 7.56
CA LEU A 160 8.53 -7.58 8.77
C LEU A 160 7.02 -7.30 8.68
N ARG A 161 6.62 -6.18 8.07
CA ARG A 161 5.21 -5.86 7.80
C ARG A 161 4.62 -6.86 6.83
N CYS A 162 5.34 -7.22 5.77
CA CYS A 162 4.93 -8.26 4.84
C CYS A 162 4.77 -9.62 5.53
N LEU A 163 5.75 -10.05 6.31
CA LEU A 163 5.73 -11.33 7.03
C LEU A 163 4.58 -11.44 8.04
N ARG A 164 4.14 -10.33 8.65
CA ARG A 164 2.97 -10.32 9.54
C ARG A 164 1.65 -10.59 8.80
N ARG A 165 1.57 -10.25 7.53
CA ARG A 165 0.34 -10.30 6.73
C ARG A 165 0.35 -11.40 5.67
N TYR A 166 1.54 -11.77 5.24
CA TYR A 166 1.75 -12.73 4.17
C TYR A 166 2.98 -13.58 4.48
N TRP A 167 2.76 -14.86 4.74
CA TRP A 167 3.84 -15.80 5.01
C TRP A 167 3.75 -16.99 4.05
N VAL A 168 4.79 -17.16 3.23
CA VAL A 168 4.96 -18.37 2.42
C VAL A 168 5.68 -19.40 3.27
N LEU A 169 4.97 -20.44 3.70
CA LEU A 169 5.61 -21.63 4.24
C LEU A 169 6.30 -22.34 3.08
N ALA A 170 7.62 -22.29 3.02
CA ALA A 170 8.37 -23.17 2.14
C ALA A 170 8.03 -24.61 2.53
N HIS A 171 7.36 -25.35 1.64
CA HIS A 171 7.16 -26.78 1.80
C HIS A 171 8.55 -27.41 1.70
N ALA A 172 9.12 -27.81 2.82
CA ALA A 172 10.22 -28.76 2.82
C ALA A 172 9.65 -30.09 2.32
N VAL A 173 9.94 -30.42 1.07
CA VAL A 173 9.73 -31.76 0.56
C VAL A 173 10.86 -32.62 1.15
N PHE A 174 10.52 -33.45 2.12
CA PHE A 174 11.40 -34.52 2.61
C PHE A 174 11.31 -35.72 1.67
#